data_892b2e3ea9bcdb1b1837c3eddca30d9f
#
_entry.id   892b2e3ea9bcdb1b1837c3eddca30d9f
#
_cell.length_a   1.000
_cell.length_b   1.000
_cell.length_c   1.000
_cell.angle_alpha   90.00
_cell.angle_beta   90.00
_cell.angle_gamma   90.00
#
_symmetry.space_group_name_H-M   'P 1'
#
loop_
_entity.id
_entity.type
_entity.pdbx_description
1 polymer ?
#
loop_
_entity_poly.entity_id
_entity_poly.type
_entity_poly.pdbx_seq_one_letter_code
_entity_poly.pdbx_strand_id
1 'polypeptide(L)'
;MRKFNFLLFAFAIVCGTMCMVSCSDDDDQGSTLNPVEEIVFNSKKSDTAILLCTFGSTFSESIKTYEATMADYKAQYPNADIYLSFTSRTCVNRVKAETGVDRYQPDLWLNAIGAAGYKRVAVQSLHVIPGEEYLSLMNTDVKKNFMIDAYPHVEVLKSPNLLASDEDVAAVGKVLYNAYKTVLSDK
;
A
#
# COMPACT_ATOMS: atom_id res chain seq x y z
N MET A 1 -37.08 71.71 -17.31
CA MET A 1 -35.82 71.32 -16.74
C MET A 1 -36.02 70.07 -15.88
N ARG A 2 -35.21 69.02 -16.01
CA ARG A 2 -35.23 67.70 -15.38
C ARG A 2 -35.93 66.62 -16.15
N LYS A 3 -35.38 66.24 -17.30
CA LYS A 3 -35.63 64.98 -17.98
C LYS A 3 -34.34 64.25 -18.34
N PHE A 4 -33.23 64.49 -17.60
CA PHE A 4 -31.93 63.95 -18.00
C PHE A 4 -31.38 62.85 -17.10
N ASN A 5 -32.02 62.55 -15.99
CA ASN A 5 -31.49 61.56 -15.02
C ASN A 5 -32.13 60.20 -15.05
N PHE A 6 -33.09 59.92 -15.92
CA PHE A 6 -33.75 58.61 -15.98
C PHE A 6 -33.05 57.65 -16.97
N LEU A 7 -32.32 58.21 -17.93
CA LEU A 7 -31.65 57.38 -18.94
C LEU A 7 -30.31 56.77 -18.49
N LEU A 8 -29.70 57.38 -17.49
CA LEU A 8 -28.42 56.92 -16.94
C LEU A 8 -28.55 55.79 -15.92
N PHE A 9 -29.76 55.65 -15.32
CA PHE A 9 -30.03 54.59 -14.35
C PHE A 9 -30.43 53.24 -15.01
N ALA A 10 -30.97 53.32 -16.23
CA ALA A 10 -31.35 52.13 -16.99
C ALA A 10 -30.14 51.43 -17.62
N PHE A 11 -29.01 52.12 -17.83
CA PHE A 11 -27.84 51.53 -18.46
C PHE A 11 -26.90 50.83 -17.45
N ALA A 12 -27.02 51.16 -16.16
CA ALA A 12 -26.24 50.53 -15.11
C ALA A 12 -26.80 49.19 -14.67
N ILE A 13 -28.08 48.91 -14.93
CA ILE A 13 -28.75 47.63 -14.55
C ILE A 13 -28.54 46.54 -15.61
N VAL A 14 -28.24 46.92 -16.87
CA VAL A 14 -28.05 45.92 -17.95
C VAL A 14 -26.61 45.41 -18.00
N CYS A 15 -25.62 46.13 -17.45
CA CYS A 15 -24.23 45.64 -17.36
C CYS A 15 -23.94 44.76 -16.15
N GLY A 16 -24.85 44.67 -15.18
CA GLY A 16 -24.66 43.89 -13.95
C GLY A 16 -25.14 42.41 -14.02
N THR A 17 -25.76 41.99 -15.11
CA THR A 17 -26.34 40.65 -15.22
C THR A 17 -25.62 39.72 -16.21
N MET A 18 -24.44 40.07 -16.69
CA MET A 18 -23.67 39.23 -17.61
C MET A 18 -22.38 38.61 -17.02
N CYS A 19 -22.23 38.55 -15.71
CA CYS A 19 -21.09 37.91 -15.07
C CYS A 19 -21.50 36.89 -14.01
N MET A 20 -22.61 36.17 -14.25
CA MET A 20 -22.90 34.90 -13.57
C MET A 20 -23.03 33.82 -14.62
N VAL A 21 -21.98 33.62 -15.45
CA VAL A 21 -21.70 32.28 -15.93
C VAL A 21 -21.05 31.62 -14.73
N SER A 22 -21.89 31.06 -13.87
CA SER A 22 -21.49 29.98 -13.00
C SER A 22 -20.89 28.92 -13.92
N CYS A 23 -19.58 28.80 -13.93
CA CYS A 23 -19.00 27.51 -14.18
C CYS A 23 -19.61 26.61 -13.12
N SER A 24 -20.61 25.84 -13.48
CA SER A 24 -20.82 24.56 -12.87
C SER A 24 -19.59 23.76 -13.26
N ASP A 25 -18.53 23.86 -12.45
CA ASP A 25 -17.65 22.74 -12.29
C ASP A 25 -18.58 21.63 -11.84
N ASP A 26 -18.91 20.74 -12.76
CA ASP A 26 -19.27 19.40 -12.42
C ASP A 26 -18.06 18.88 -11.63
N ASP A 27 -18.08 19.15 -10.32
CA ASP A 27 -17.31 18.40 -9.36
C ASP A 27 -17.77 16.96 -9.50
N ASP A 28 -17.22 16.27 -10.50
CA ASP A 28 -17.01 14.86 -10.44
C ASP A 28 -16.06 14.68 -9.24
N GLN A 29 -16.65 14.59 -8.05
CA GLN A 29 -16.00 14.17 -6.81
C GLN A 29 -15.67 12.69 -6.99
N GLY A 30 -14.83 12.41 -8.01
CA GLY A 30 -14.10 11.18 -8.09
C GLY A 30 -13.39 11.00 -6.76
N SER A 31 -13.56 9.85 -6.17
CA SER A 31 -12.98 9.41 -4.91
C SER A 31 -11.61 10.05 -4.72
N THR A 32 -11.45 10.90 -3.70
CA THR A 32 -10.17 11.52 -3.32
C THR A 32 -9.18 10.52 -2.75
N LEU A 33 -9.57 9.24 -2.69
CA LEU A 33 -8.76 8.12 -2.22
C LEU A 33 -7.68 7.79 -3.24
N ASN A 34 -6.47 7.54 -2.74
CA ASN A 34 -5.45 6.97 -3.60
C ASN A 34 -5.78 5.48 -3.93
N PRO A 35 -5.19 4.90 -4.99
CA PRO A 35 -5.54 3.55 -5.42
C PRO A 35 -5.38 2.46 -4.34
N VAL A 36 -4.45 2.62 -3.39
CA VAL A 36 -4.25 1.66 -2.31
C VAL A 36 -5.33 1.79 -1.25
N GLU A 37 -5.74 3.02 -0.92
CA GLU A 37 -6.87 3.29 -0.04
C GLU A 37 -8.14 2.68 -0.61
N GLU A 38 -8.40 2.89 -1.90
CA GLU A 38 -9.55 2.29 -2.57
C GLU A 38 -9.55 0.75 -2.46
N ILE A 39 -8.40 0.10 -2.72
CA ILE A 39 -8.25 -1.34 -2.57
C ILE A 39 -8.55 -1.78 -1.13
N VAL A 40 -7.97 -1.11 -0.13
CA VAL A 40 -8.10 -1.47 1.27
C VAL A 40 -9.53 -1.26 1.76
N PHE A 41 -10.14 -0.11 1.48
CA PHE A 41 -11.51 0.19 1.90
C PHE A 41 -12.52 -0.79 1.30
N ASN A 42 -12.36 -1.15 0.01
CA ASN A 42 -13.27 -2.07 -0.68
C ASN A 42 -13.07 -3.54 -0.26
N SER A 43 -11.88 -3.92 0.19
CA SER A 43 -11.56 -5.30 0.54
C SER A 43 -11.63 -5.62 2.04
N LYS A 44 -11.76 -4.61 2.90
CA LYS A 44 -11.77 -4.78 4.35
C LYS A 44 -12.94 -5.65 4.81
N LYS A 45 -12.64 -6.73 5.52
CA LYS A 45 -13.62 -7.67 6.11
C LYS A 45 -13.36 -7.95 7.59
N SER A 46 -12.20 -7.52 8.10
CA SER A 46 -11.71 -7.82 9.43
C SER A 46 -11.21 -6.56 10.15
N ASP A 47 -11.05 -6.65 11.47
CA ASP A 47 -10.34 -5.65 12.27
C ASP A 47 -8.81 -5.86 12.28
N THR A 48 -8.33 -6.94 11.64
CA THR A 48 -6.92 -7.32 11.59
C THR A 48 -6.43 -7.38 10.16
N ALA A 49 -5.33 -6.73 9.85
CA ALA A 49 -4.62 -6.83 8.58
C ALA A 49 -3.29 -7.54 8.75
N ILE A 50 -2.85 -8.30 7.75
CA ILE A 50 -1.49 -8.80 7.62
C ILE A 50 -0.91 -8.23 6.33
N LEU A 51 0.15 -7.45 6.44
CA LEU A 51 0.89 -6.91 5.31
C LEU A 51 2.15 -7.74 5.09
N LEU A 52 2.17 -8.54 4.03
CA LEU A 52 3.34 -9.27 3.58
C LEU A 52 4.25 -8.32 2.82
N CYS A 53 5.49 -8.14 3.29
CA CYS A 53 6.46 -7.23 2.69
C CYS A 53 7.64 -8.01 2.12
N THR A 54 7.78 -7.99 0.79
CA THR A 54 8.91 -8.59 0.08
C THR A 54 9.72 -7.53 -0.63
N PHE A 55 10.98 -7.82 -0.95
CA PHE A 55 11.80 -6.93 -1.79
C PHE A 55 11.11 -6.66 -3.13
N GLY A 56 10.45 -7.67 -3.69
CA GLY A 56 9.83 -7.63 -5.00
C GLY A 56 10.72 -8.26 -6.08
N SER A 57 10.13 -8.48 -7.24
CA SER A 57 10.80 -9.04 -8.42
C SER A 57 10.08 -8.63 -9.70
N THR A 58 10.80 -8.61 -10.83
CA THR A 58 10.22 -8.50 -12.17
C THR A 58 10.03 -9.86 -12.84
N PHE A 59 10.59 -10.93 -12.25
CA PHE A 59 10.47 -12.28 -12.79
C PHE A 59 9.11 -12.88 -12.43
N SER A 60 8.38 -13.38 -13.43
CA SER A 60 7.04 -13.94 -13.28
C SER A 60 6.97 -15.09 -12.28
N GLU A 61 7.98 -15.97 -12.24
CA GLU A 61 8.02 -17.10 -11.29
C GLU A 61 8.16 -16.63 -9.84
N SER A 62 8.96 -15.58 -9.59
CA SER A 62 9.04 -14.97 -8.26
C SER A 62 7.72 -14.32 -7.84
N ILE A 63 7.04 -13.65 -8.78
CA ILE A 63 5.73 -13.03 -8.51
C ILE A 63 4.70 -14.10 -8.15
N LYS A 64 4.64 -15.22 -8.89
CA LYS A 64 3.79 -16.37 -8.58
C LYS A 64 4.05 -16.94 -7.19
N THR A 65 5.33 -17.00 -6.78
CA THR A 65 5.71 -17.47 -5.44
C THR A 65 5.17 -16.53 -4.36
N TYR A 66 5.26 -15.22 -4.54
CA TYR A 66 4.68 -14.27 -3.58
C TYR A 66 3.15 -14.36 -3.52
N GLU A 67 2.50 -14.56 -4.65
CA GLU A 67 1.04 -14.74 -4.72
C GLU A 67 0.59 -16.05 -4.07
N ALA A 68 1.36 -17.13 -4.26
CA ALA A 68 1.13 -18.40 -3.56
C ALA A 68 1.30 -18.24 -2.03
N THR A 69 2.37 -17.56 -1.59
CA THR A 69 2.57 -17.25 -0.17
C THR A 69 1.39 -16.46 0.39
N MET A 70 0.91 -15.45 -0.34
CA MET A 70 -0.28 -14.69 0.07
C MET A 70 -1.54 -15.59 0.18
N ALA A 71 -1.71 -16.55 -0.73
CA ALA A 71 -2.82 -17.50 -0.68
C ALA A 71 -2.72 -18.42 0.55
N ASP A 72 -1.52 -18.88 0.89
CA ASP A 72 -1.28 -19.71 2.09
C ASP A 72 -1.61 -18.91 3.38
N TYR A 73 -1.21 -17.63 3.45
CA TYR A 73 -1.58 -16.78 4.58
C TYR A 73 -3.09 -16.57 4.67
N LYS A 74 -3.79 -16.37 3.55
CA LYS A 74 -5.27 -16.27 3.55
C LYS A 74 -5.93 -17.55 4.07
N ALA A 75 -5.38 -18.71 3.75
CA ALA A 75 -5.89 -19.99 4.24
C ALA A 75 -5.62 -20.20 5.74
N GLN A 76 -4.43 -19.78 6.23
CA GLN A 76 -4.05 -19.93 7.64
C GLN A 76 -4.72 -18.90 8.55
N TYR A 77 -4.98 -17.70 8.05
CA TYR A 77 -5.54 -16.58 8.82
C TYR A 77 -6.87 -16.07 8.23
N PRO A 78 -7.93 -16.89 8.24
CA PRO A 78 -9.21 -16.56 7.59
C PRO A 78 -9.92 -15.34 8.20
N ASN A 79 -9.51 -14.93 9.41
CA ASN A 79 -10.06 -13.78 10.12
C ASN A 79 -9.18 -12.53 9.98
N ALA A 80 -8.25 -12.51 9.03
CA ALA A 80 -7.42 -11.35 8.73
C ALA A 80 -7.49 -11.01 7.23
N ASP A 81 -7.39 -9.74 6.91
CA ASP A 81 -7.23 -9.29 5.53
C ASP A 81 -5.74 -9.30 5.16
N ILE A 82 -5.40 -9.94 4.04
CA ILE A 82 -4.01 -10.18 3.65
C ILE A 82 -3.66 -9.30 2.44
N TYR A 83 -2.60 -8.53 2.57
CA TYR A 83 -2.06 -7.64 1.54
C TYR A 83 -0.61 -7.99 1.21
N LEU A 84 -0.16 -7.63 0.01
CA LEU A 84 1.21 -7.85 -0.47
C LEU A 84 1.83 -6.54 -0.92
N SER A 85 3.00 -6.23 -0.42
CA SER A 85 3.78 -5.04 -0.71
C SER A 85 5.18 -5.36 -1.22
N PHE A 86 5.69 -4.51 -2.12
CA PHE A 86 7.07 -4.54 -2.59
C PHE A 86 7.85 -3.37 -1.99
N THR A 87 8.97 -3.65 -1.31
CA THR A 87 9.77 -2.59 -0.69
C THR A 87 10.72 -1.89 -1.68
N SER A 88 11.16 -2.58 -2.72
CA SER A 88 12.03 -2.00 -3.74
C SER A 88 11.27 -1.13 -4.74
N ARG A 89 11.53 0.18 -4.73
CA ARG A 89 10.99 1.14 -5.72
C ARG A 89 11.34 0.76 -7.15
N THR A 90 12.55 0.23 -7.35
CA THR A 90 13.01 -0.21 -8.66
C THR A 90 12.14 -1.37 -9.18
N CYS A 91 11.82 -2.35 -8.33
CA CYS A 91 10.94 -3.45 -8.71
C CYS A 91 9.51 -2.96 -8.99
N VAL A 92 8.96 -2.08 -8.17
CA VAL A 92 7.64 -1.48 -8.38
C VAL A 92 7.56 -0.80 -9.75
N ASN A 93 8.51 0.08 -10.04
CA ASN A 93 8.52 0.84 -11.31
C ASN A 93 8.71 -0.05 -12.54
N ARG A 94 9.59 -1.05 -12.45
CA ARG A 94 9.84 -1.98 -13.56
C ARG A 94 8.65 -2.89 -13.84
N VAL A 95 8.02 -3.45 -12.82
CA VAL A 95 6.81 -4.28 -12.98
C VAL A 95 5.72 -3.47 -13.67
N LYS A 96 5.49 -2.23 -13.25
CA LYS A 96 4.52 -1.35 -13.90
C LYS A 96 4.87 -1.10 -15.38
N ALA A 97 6.13 -0.77 -15.66
CA ALA A 97 6.59 -0.49 -17.02
C ALA A 97 6.50 -1.73 -17.96
N GLU A 98 6.78 -2.92 -17.43
CA GLU A 98 6.81 -4.16 -18.21
C GLU A 98 5.43 -4.82 -18.37
N THR A 99 4.57 -4.70 -17.36
CA THR A 99 3.31 -5.47 -17.29
C THR A 99 2.04 -4.61 -17.21
N GLY A 100 2.18 -3.30 -16.97
CA GLY A 100 1.06 -2.41 -16.67
C GLY A 100 0.43 -2.61 -15.28
N VAL A 101 0.91 -3.59 -14.51
CA VAL A 101 0.36 -3.90 -13.17
C VAL A 101 0.99 -3.01 -12.12
N ASP A 102 0.16 -2.28 -11.38
CA ASP A 102 0.61 -1.50 -10.25
C ASP A 102 0.96 -2.40 -9.05
N ARG A 103 2.14 -2.17 -8.49
CA ARG A 103 2.56 -2.68 -7.18
C ARG A 103 2.85 -1.47 -6.30
N TYR A 104 2.65 -1.60 -5.01
CA TYR A 104 2.74 -0.46 -4.10
C TYR A 104 3.70 -0.73 -2.96
N GLN A 105 4.30 0.35 -2.47
CA GLN A 105 5.25 0.33 -1.36
C GLN A 105 4.55 0.24 0.00
N PRO A 106 5.28 -0.19 1.05
CA PRO A 106 4.71 -0.39 2.37
C PRO A 106 4.07 0.85 2.98
N ASP A 107 4.65 2.03 2.78
CA ASP A 107 4.14 3.30 3.31
C ASP A 107 2.70 3.59 2.85
N LEU A 108 2.39 3.31 1.57
CA LEU A 108 1.03 3.49 1.04
C LEU A 108 0.06 2.48 1.65
N TRP A 109 0.47 1.21 1.78
CA TRP A 109 -0.36 0.18 2.39
C TRP A 109 -0.62 0.46 3.88
N LEU A 110 0.41 0.82 4.64
CA LEU A 110 0.31 1.09 6.07
C LEU A 110 -0.56 2.31 6.33
N ASN A 111 -0.45 3.35 5.52
CA ASN A 111 -1.33 4.52 5.58
C ASN A 111 -2.79 4.12 5.32
N ALA A 112 -3.06 3.39 4.25
CA ALA A 112 -4.40 2.95 3.88
C ALA A 112 -5.02 2.02 4.96
N ILE A 113 -4.23 1.09 5.52
CA ILE A 113 -4.65 0.21 6.62
C ILE A 113 -5.04 1.03 7.86
N GLY A 114 -4.22 2.03 8.21
CA GLY A 114 -4.52 2.93 9.31
C GLY A 114 -5.80 3.74 9.07
N ALA A 115 -5.91 4.36 7.89
CA ALA A 115 -7.08 5.17 7.50
C ALA A 115 -8.37 4.34 7.44
N ALA A 116 -8.30 3.07 7.05
CA ALA A 116 -9.44 2.16 7.04
C ALA A 116 -9.89 1.71 8.45
N GLY A 117 -9.20 2.13 9.50
CA GLY A 117 -9.59 1.86 10.88
C GLY A 117 -9.41 0.40 11.30
N TYR A 118 -8.33 -0.27 10.84
CA TYR A 118 -7.93 -1.54 11.42
C TYR A 118 -7.48 -1.34 12.86
N LYS A 119 -7.80 -2.30 13.72
CA LYS A 119 -7.37 -2.28 15.12
C LYS A 119 -5.98 -2.90 15.30
N ARG A 120 -5.63 -3.86 14.44
CA ARG A 120 -4.36 -4.59 14.49
C ARG A 120 -3.78 -4.73 13.09
N VAL A 121 -2.45 -4.62 13.01
CA VAL A 121 -1.71 -4.93 11.80
C VAL A 121 -0.48 -5.77 12.13
N ALA A 122 -0.31 -6.89 11.45
CA ALA A 122 0.94 -7.64 11.46
C ALA A 122 1.73 -7.29 10.20
N VAL A 123 2.91 -6.72 10.38
CA VAL A 123 3.84 -6.44 9.28
C VAL A 123 4.82 -7.63 9.18
N GLN A 124 4.53 -8.52 8.24
CA GLN A 124 5.31 -9.73 8.01
C GLN A 124 6.36 -9.50 6.95
N SER A 125 7.60 -9.42 7.36
CA SER A 125 8.72 -9.36 6.44
C SER A 125 9.00 -10.72 5.80
N LEU A 126 9.20 -10.72 4.49
CA LEU A 126 9.70 -11.86 3.71
C LEU A 126 11.15 -11.62 3.25
N HIS A 127 11.84 -10.63 3.83
CA HIS A 127 13.25 -10.40 3.57
C HIS A 127 14.10 -11.49 4.24
N VAL A 128 15.08 -12.00 3.52
CA VAL A 128 15.95 -13.08 4.01
C VAL A 128 16.89 -12.56 5.11
N ILE A 129 17.46 -11.37 4.90
CA ILE A 129 18.42 -10.74 5.80
C ILE A 129 17.96 -9.30 6.14
N PRO A 130 18.50 -8.69 7.22
CA PRO A 130 18.15 -7.34 7.65
C PRO A 130 18.89 -6.26 6.82
N GLY A 131 18.63 -6.23 5.49
CA GLY A 131 19.14 -5.21 4.58
C GLY A 131 18.41 -3.86 4.68
N GLU A 132 18.77 -2.92 3.82
CA GLU A 132 18.22 -1.56 3.82
C GLU A 132 16.69 -1.51 3.74
N GLU A 133 16.10 -2.31 2.86
CA GLU A 133 14.64 -2.34 2.71
C GLU A 133 13.92 -2.85 3.96
N TYR A 134 14.47 -3.87 4.63
CA TYR A 134 13.94 -4.35 5.90
C TYR A 134 14.06 -3.28 6.99
N LEU A 135 15.21 -2.63 7.10
CA LEU A 135 15.43 -1.58 8.10
C LEU A 135 14.56 -0.36 7.82
N SER A 136 14.41 0.04 6.58
CA SER A 136 13.50 1.12 6.18
C SER A 136 12.05 0.80 6.51
N LEU A 137 11.59 -0.41 6.17
CA LEU A 137 10.26 -0.88 6.51
C LEU A 137 9.99 -0.77 8.01
N MET A 138 10.86 -1.35 8.84
CA MET A 138 10.61 -1.48 10.29
C MET A 138 10.87 -0.19 11.08
N ASN A 139 11.83 0.61 10.66
CA ASN A 139 12.27 1.80 11.40
C ASN A 139 11.71 3.11 10.84
N THR A 140 11.24 3.12 9.60
CA THR A 140 10.68 4.31 8.95
C THR A 140 9.20 4.15 8.68
N ASP A 141 8.79 3.20 7.82
CA ASP A 141 7.41 3.12 7.36
C ASP A 141 6.44 2.73 8.48
N VAL A 142 6.78 1.69 9.25
CA VAL A 142 5.97 1.26 10.40
C VAL A 142 5.95 2.34 11.49
N LYS A 143 7.12 2.92 11.80
CA LYS A 143 7.25 3.93 12.85
C LYS A 143 6.46 5.19 12.52
N LYS A 144 6.57 5.69 11.30
CA LYS A 144 5.85 6.87 10.83
C LYS A 144 4.33 6.70 10.92
N ASN A 145 3.81 5.56 10.48
CA ASN A 145 2.37 5.37 10.41
C ASN A 145 1.73 5.01 11.78
N PHE A 146 2.36 4.17 12.59
CA PHE A 146 1.70 3.61 13.76
C PHE A 146 2.32 3.97 15.10
N MET A 147 3.62 4.25 15.16
CA MET A 147 4.30 4.45 16.45
C MET A 147 4.46 5.93 16.84
N ILE A 148 4.47 6.86 15.87
CA ILE A 148 4.78 8.27 16.11
C ILE A 148 3.66 9.19 15.64
N ASP A 149 3.17 9.03 14.41
CA ASP A 149 2.43 10.08 13.72
C ASP A 149 0.93 9.81 13.55
N ALA A 150 0.55 9.00 12.52
CA ALA A 150 -0.81 9.05 12.02
C ALA A 150 -1.81 8.16 12.79
N TYR A 151 -1.42 6.94 13.17
CA TYR A 151 -2.35 5.94 13.72
C TYR A 151 -1.81 5.26 14.99
N PRO A 152 -1.56 6.02 16.09
CA PRO A 152 -0.91 5.49 17.29
C PRO A 152 -1.79 4.49 18.09
N HIS A 153 -3.08 4.41 17.77
CA HIS A 153 -4.03 3.50 18.41
C HIS A 153 -4.07 2.10 17.79
N VAL A 154 -3.39 1.89 16.64
CA VAL A 154 -3.33 0.59 15.98
C VAL A 154 -2.28 -0.28 16.68
N GLU A 155 -2.69 -1.49 17.12
CA GLU A 155 -1.75 -2.49 17.61
C GLU A 155 -0.90 -3.04 16.47
N VAL A 156 0.43 -2.92 16.58
CA VAL A 156 1.37 -3.31 15.53
C VAL A 156 2.24 -4.47 15.97
N LEU A 157 2.20 -5.57 15.22
CA LEU A 157 3.12 -6.68 15.34
C LEU A 157 4.13 -6.62 14.19
N LYS A 158 5.41 -6.71 14.51
CA LYS A 158 6.52 -6.69 13.53
C LYS A 158 7.23 -8.03 13.54
N SER A 159 7.33 -8.69 12.38
CA SER A 159 8.14 -9.89 12.28
C SER A 159 9.63 -9.54 12.12
N PRO A 160 10.53 -10.41 12.56
CA PRO A 160 11.93 -10.34 12.13
C PRO A 160 12.06 -10.65 10.62
N ASN A 161 13.27 -10.55 10.08
CA ASN A 161 13.61 -11.13 8.79
C ASN A 161 13.68 -12.67 8.87
N LEU A 162 13.71 -13.37 7.74
CA LEU A 162 13.58 -14.83 7.71
C LEU A 162 14.77 -15.58 8.34
N LEU A 163 15.97 -15.04 8.27
CA LEU A 163 17.17 -15.62 8.89
C LEU A 163 17.60 -14.75 10.08
N ALA A 164 16.76 -14.64 11.09
CA ALA A 164 17.00 -13.77 12.24
C ALA A 164 17.74 -14.45 13.39
N SER A 165 17.70 -15.78 13.45
CA SER A 165 18.37 -16.60 14.49
C SER A 165 19.13 -17.77 13.89
N ASP A 166 20.00 -18.40 14.69
CA ASP A 166 20.72 -19.62 14.28
C ASP A 166 19.74 -20.78 14.02
N GLU A 167 18.64 -20.82 14.74
CA GLU A 167 17.56 -21.81 14.54
C GLU A 167 16.89 -21.62 13.19
N ASP A 168 16.62 -20.39 12.77
CA ASP A 168 16.04 -20.06 11.45
C ASP A 168 17.02 -20.47 10.34
N VAL A 169 18.29 -20.15 10.50
CA VAL A 169 19.36 -20.56 9.55
C VAL A 169 19.42 -22.08 9.42
N ALA A 170 19.39 -22.80 10.54
CA ALA A 170 19.40 -24.25 10.55
C ALA A 170 18.16 -24.85 9.90
N ALA A 171 16.97 -24.27 10.16
CA ALA A 171 15.70 -24.72 9.58
C ALA A 171 15.70 -24.52 8.05
N VAL A 172 16.09 -23.37 7.57
CA VAL A 172 16.18 -23.08 6.12
C VAL A 172 17.26 -23.96 5.47
N GLY A 173 18.41 -24.12 6.11
CA GLY A 173 19.47 -25.04 5.64
C GLY A 173 18.98 -26.48 5.47
N LYS A 174 18.19 -26.98 6.41
CA LYS A 174 17.56 -28.31 6.31
C LYS A 174 16.57 -28.42 5.15
N VAL A 175 15.77 -27.39 4.92
CA VAL A 175 14.82 -27.35 3.78
C VAL A 175 15.59 -27.38 2.46
N LEU A 176 16.62 -26.54 2.30
CA LEU A 176 17.47 -26.51 1.11
C LEU A 176 18.19 -27.85 0.89
N TYR A 177 18.80 -28.41 1.95
CA TYR A 177 19.44 -29.72 1.85
C TYR A 177 18.48 -30.80 1.39
N ASN A 178 17.30 -30.88 1.97
CA ASN A 178 16.28 -31.87 1.56
C ASN A 178 15.81 -31.71 0.12
N ALA A 179 15.71 -30.45 -0.36
CA ALA A 179 15.31 -30.16 -1.72
C ALA A 179 16.38 -30.56 -2.77
N TYR A 180 17.67 -30.44 -2.41
CA TYR A 180 18.78 -30.61 -3.35
C TYR A 180 19.70 -31.81 -3.07
N LYS A 181 19.45 -32.61 -2.03
CA LYS A 181 20.33 -33.73 -1.62
C LYS A 181 20.58 -34.74 -2.73
N THR A 182 19.62 -35.02 -3.60
CA THR A 182 19.80 -35.92 -4.75
C THR A 182 20.79 -35.37 -5.76
N VAL A 183 20.73 -34.07 -6.05
CA VAL A 183 21.68 -33.39 -6.95
C VAL A 183 23.07 -33.30 -6.34
N LEU A 184 23.16 -33.24 -5.00
CA LEU A 184 24.45 -33.18 -4.27
C LEU A 184 25.11 -34.56 -4.12
N SER A 185 24.33 -35.65 -4.12
CA SER A 185 24.86 -37.03 -3.99
C SER A 185 25.47 -37.57 -5.28
N ASP A 186 25.17 -36.97 -6.43
CA ASP A 186 25.63 -37.39 -7.75
C ASP A 186 26.99 -36.79 -8.15
N LYS A 187 27.70 -36.16 -7.21
CA LYS A 187 29.04 -35.61 -7.35
C LYS A 187 30.01 -36.21 -6.36
#